data_66101c738353c72c66cef2953b26ba1d
#
_entry.id   66101c738353c72c66cef2953b26ba1d
#
_cell.length_a   1.000
_cell.length_b   1.000
_cell.length_c   1.000
_cell.angle_alpha   90.00
_cell.angle_beta   90.00
_cell.angle_gamma   90.00
#
_symmetry.space_group_name_H-M   'P 1'
#
loop_
_entity.id
_entity.type
_entity.pdbx_description
1 polymer ?
#
loop_
_entity_poly.entity_id
_entity_poly.type
_entity_poly.pdbx_seq_one_letter_code
_entity_poly.pdbx_strand_id
1 'polypeptide(L)'
;MVSVKAKGGLITGHKISELKELIPNVDVRVAAINRDENLLIPKGEDTIDKGDEVYFISAKSNIKKIISTIYQSDKSYKNIMIAGGGRIGRRLANSLESKYRVKIIEADKDRCIYLNEKLGNSLILHGDSSDSELLEEENIENMDLFCALTNNDEANVMSSLLAKKLGAKKIVSLVNKQNYLDLIKENEEVDITIAPTDIAIGVVLKNLSKKELVTAHSLKRGQAEAIEIVAKTSDNPENIVGKEIGDIITCLLYTSPSPRDQRGAR
;
A
#
# COMPACT_ATOMS: atom_id res chain seq x y z
N MET A 1 2.83 -5.55 -8.67
CA MET A 1 3.90 -5.23 -7.70
C MET A 1 3.31 -5.11 -6.30
N VAL A 2 4.08 -5.42 -5.25
CA VAL A 2 3.69 -5.26 -3.84
C VAL A 2 4.90 -4.81 -3.03
N SER A 3 4.73 -3.88 -2.09
CA SER A 3 5.76 -3.53 -1.12
C SER A 3 5.50 -4.23 0.22
N VAL A 4 6.59 -4.60 0.89
CA VAL A 4 6.57 -5.31 2.17
C VAL A 4 7.65 -4.72 3.07
N LYS A 5 7.29 -4.28 4.29
CA LYS A 5 8.27 -3.84 5.28
C LYS A 5 8.87 -5.06 6.00
N ALA A 6 10.18 -5.20 5.94
CA ALA A 6 10.92 -6.28 6.60
C ALA A 6 10.99 -6.03 8.11
N LYS A 7 10.00 -6.53 8.85
CA LYS A 7 9.89 -6.39 10.33
C LYS A 7 10.65 -7.47 11.12
N GLY A 8 11.50 -8.24 10.44
CA GLY A 8 12.02 -9.52 10.89
C GLY A 8 11.24 -10.67 10.23
N GLY A 9 11.66 -11.91 10.43
CA GLY A 9 11.03 -13.10 9.85
C GLY A 9 11.82 -13.67 8.67
N LEU A 10 11.13 -14.43 7.82
CA LEU A 10 11.73 -15.35 6.86
C LEU A 10 12.72 -14.73 5.87
N ILE A 11 12.49 -13.49 5.43
CA ILE A 11 13.34 -12.86 4.40
C ILE A 11 14.44 -11.96 4.96
N THR A 12 14.38 -11.63 6.25
CA THR A 12 15.34 -10.69 6.88
C THR A 12 16.67 -11.38 7.15
N GLY A 13 17.77 -10.74 6.76
CA GLY A 13 19.13 -11.28 6.90
C GLY A 13 19.55 -12.23 5.78
N HIS A 14 18.67 -12.50 4.81
CA HIS A 14 18.93 -13.37 3.67
C HIS A 14 19.30 -12.57 2.42
N LYS A 15 20.13 -13.17 1.57
CA LYS A 15 20.46 -12.63 0.25
C LYS A 15 19.26 -12.74 -0.69
N ILE A 16 19.17 -11.82 -1.63
CA ILE A 16 18.11 -11.83 -2.64
C ILE A 16 18.15 -13.09 -3.51
N SER A 17 19.37 -13.62 -3.78
CA SER A 17 19.54 -14.89 -4.50
C SER A 17 18.89 -16.08 -3.80
N GLU A 18 18.77 -16.06 -2.47
CA GLU A 18 18.18 -17.12 -1.63
C GLU A 18 16.65 -17.09 -1.60
N LEU A 19 16.03 -16.02 -2.06
CA LEU A 19 14.56 -15.87 -2.02
C LEU A 19 13.79 -16.97 -2.74
N LYS A 20 14.37 -17.58 -3.77
CA LYS A 20 13.75 -18.73 -4.46
C LYS A 20 13.60 -19.94 -3.56
N GLU A 21 14.53 -20.15 -2.64
CA GLU A 21 14.50 -21.25 -1.68
C GLU A 21 13.54 -20.92 -0.52
N LEU A 22 13.50 -19.67 -0.09
CA LEU A 22 12.64 -19.19 0.98
C LEU A 22 11.16 -19.13 0.58
N ILE A 23 10.88 -18.85 -0.69
CA ILE A 23 9.50 -18.76 -1.23
C ILE A 23 9.37 -19.75 -2.41
N PRO A 24 9.33 -21.06 -2.14
CA PRO A 24 9.32 -22.05 -3.19
C PRO A 24 8.02 -22.03 -4.02
N ASN A 25 8.14 -22.36 -5.31
CA ASN A 25 7.04 -22.41 -6.27
C ASN A 25 6.34 -21.05 -6.49
N VAL A 26 7.05 -19.96 -6.29
CA VAL A 26 6.57 -18.61 -6.61
C VAL A 26 7.65 -17.89 -7.43
N ASP A 27 7.30 -17.48 -8.63
CA ASP A 27 8.16 -16.58 -9.39
C ASP A 27 8.03 -15.17 -8.83
N VAL A 28 9.07 -14.74 -8.11
CA VAL A 28 9.15 -13.45 -7.44
C VAL A 28 10.50 -12.79 -7.72
N ARG A 29 10.48 -11.49 -7.97
CA ARG A 29 11.68 -10.67 -8.15
C ARG A 29 11.62 -9.48 -7.22
N VAL A 30 12.76 -9.08 -6.68
CA VAL A 30 12.88 -7.80 -5.96
C VAL A 30 13.24 -6.73 -6.96
N ALA A 31 12.37 -5.73 -7.08
CA ALA A 31 12.56 -4.60 -7.98
C ALA A 31 13.42 -3.50 -7.34
N ALA A 32 13.17 -3.23 -6.07
CA ALA A 32 13.87 -2.20 -5.31
C ALA A 32 13.80 -2.49 -3.81
N ILE A 33 14.72 -1.91 -3.06
CA ILE A 33 14.71 -1.86 -1.60
C ILE A 33 14.83 -0.40 -1.19
N ASN A 34 13.94 0.06 -0.33
CA ASN A 34 14.07 1.35 0.34
C ASN A 34 14.64 1.11 1.73
N ARG A 35 15.89 1.54 1.94
CA ARG A 35 16.64 1.44 3.20
C ARG A 35 17.03 2.85 3.65
N ASP A 36 16.65 3.24 4.85
CA ASP A 36 17.00 4.53 5.46
C ASP A 36 16.78 5.71 4.48
N GLU A 37 15.58 5.76 3.90
CA GLU A 37 15.21 6.78 2.94
C GLU A 37 15.93 6.69 1.56
N ASN A 38 16.84 5.72 1.34
CA ASN A 38 17.54 5.52 0.08
C ASN A 38 16.94 4.36 -0.71
N LEU A 39 16.59 4.63 -1.96
CA LEU A 39 16.10 3.59 -2.88
C LEU A 39 17.28 2.92 -3.58
N LEU A 40 17.37 1.61 -3.40
CA LEU A 40 18.41 0.76 -3.97
C LEU A 40 17.80 -0.16 -5.02
N ILE A 41 18.49 -0.36 -6.15
CA ILE A 41 18.20 -1.44 -7.09
C ILE A 41 19.12 -2.61 -6.72
N PRO A 42 18.56 -3.67 -6.08
CA PRO A 42 19.38 -4.68 -5.47
C PRO A 42 19.93 -5.69 -6.47
N LYS A 43 21.10 -6.24 -6.16
CA LYS A 43 21.72 -7.39 -6.84
C LYS A 43 21.47 -8.66 -6.03
N GLY A 44 21.77 -9.82 -6.63
CA GLY A 44 21.57 -11.12 -5.97
C GLY A 44 22.32 -11.28 -4.64
N GLU A 45 23.48 -10.63 -4.48
CA GLU A 45 24.32 -10.68 -3.28
C GLU A 45 23.87 -9.73 -2.15
N ASP A 46 22.99 -8.79 -2.45
CA ASP A 46 22.49 -7.84 -1.45
C ASP A 46 21.54 -8.55 -0.48
N THR A 47 21.60 -8.14 0.78
CA THR A 47 20.76 -8.67 1.86
C THR A 47 19.54 -7.78 2.10
N ILE A 48 18.47 -8.38 2.61
CA ILE A 48 17.30 -7.68 3.09
C ILE A 48 17.47 -7.48 4.60
N ASP A 49 17.57 -6.24 5.04
CA ASP A 49 17.76 -5.90 6.45
C ASP A 49 16.43 -5.57 7.14
N LYS A 50 16.44 -5.65 8.48
CA LYS A 50 15.27 -5.28 9.28
C LYS A 50 15.02 -3.79 9.12
N GLY A 51 13.78 -3.43 8.78
CA GLY A 51 13.37 -2.05 8.51
C GLY A 51 13.24 -1.72 7.03
N ASP A 52 13.87 -2.50 6.15
CA ASP A 52 13.75 -2.30 4.71
C ASP A 52 12.31 -2.37 4.22
N GLU A 53 11.95 -1.50 3.30
CA GLU A 53 10.75 -1.65 2.50
C GLU A 53 11.13 -2.28 1.15
N VAL A 54 10.72 -3.53 0.95
CA VAL A 54 11.10 -4.34 -0.21
C VAL A 54 9.97 -4.37 -1.23
N TYR A 55 10.27 -4.00 -2.45
CA TYR A 55 9.31 -3.97 -3.57
C TYR A 55 9.43 -5.25 -4.40
N PHE A 56 8.40 -6.10 -4.32
CA PHE A 56 8.33 -7.36 -5.06
C PHE A 56 7.53 -7.23 -6.35
N ILE A 57 8.03 -7.84 -7.42
CA ILE A 57 7.31 -8.07 -8.67
C ILE A 57 6.97 -9.54 -8.78
N SER A 58 5.70 -9.86 -9.01
CA SER A 58 5.19 -11.21 -9.24
C SER A 58 3.82 -11.16 -9.90
N ALA A 59 3.35 -12.29 -10.42
CA ALA A 59 1.98 -12.42 -10.90
C ALA A 59 0.97 -12.13 -9.78
N LYS A 60 -0.15 -11.52 -10.12
CA LYS A 60 -1.18 -11.11 -9.15
C LYS A 60 -1.69 -12.28 -8.29
N SER A 61 -1.79 -13.48 -8.86
CA SER A 61 -2.14 -14.72 -8.17
C SER A 61 -1.18 -15.09 -7.04
N ASN A 62 0.09 -14.73 -7.16
CA ASN A 62 1.16 -15.10 -6.22
C ASN A 62 1.31 -14.12 -5.05
N ILE A 63 0.80 -12.91 -5.18
CA ILE A 63 0.99 -11.83 -4.18
C ILE A 63 0.50 -12.30 -2.80
N LYS A 64 -0.68 -12.93 -2.74
CA LYS A 64 -1.23 -13.42 -1.46
C LYS A 64 -0.30 -14.45 -0.80
N LYS A 65 0.26 -15.37 -1.59
CA LYS A 65 1.21 -16.39 -1.11
C LYS A 65 2.52 -15.78 -0.64
N ILE A 66 3.05 -14.80 -1.38
CA ILE A 66 4.25 -14.05 -0.98
C ILE A 66 4.04 -13.40 0.39
N ILE A 67 2.95 -12.66 0.56
CA ILE A 67 2.65 -11.96 1.81
C ILE A 67 2.49 -12.94 2.98
N SER A 68 1.73 -14.04 2.81
CA SER A 68 1.53 -15.03 3.87
C SER A 68 2.82 -15.74 4.26
N THR A 69 3.69 -16.03 3.31
CA THR A 69 4.98 -16.67 3.57
C THR A 69 5.95 -15.73 4.30
N ILE A 70 6.04 -14.48 3.87
CA ILE A 70 6.96 -13.50 4.48
C ILE A 70 6.55 -13.17 5.92
N TYR A 71 5.26 -12.96 6.17
CA TYR A 71 4.79 -12.60 7.50
C TYR A 71 4.47 -13.79 8.39
N GLN A 72 4.56 -15.03 7.88
CA GLN A 72 4.17 -16.25 8.59
C GLN A 72 2.82 -16.10 9.30
N SER A 73 1.91 -15.35 8.70
CA SER A 73 0.66 -14.95 9.30
C SER A 73 -0.50 -15.63 8.61
N ASP A 74 -0.96 -16.72 9.20
CA ASP A 74 -2.26 -17.33 8.89
C ASP A 74 -3.45 -16.57 9.53
N LYS A 75 -3.21 -15.39 10.12
CA LYS A 75 -4.27 -14.62 10.76
C LYS A 75 -5.23 -14.09 9.70
N SER A 76 -6.31 -14.80 9.51
CA SER A 76 -7.44 -14.33 8.72
C SER A 76 -8.08 -13.12 9.42
N TYR A 77 -8.00 -11.95 8.82
CA TYR A 77 -8.80 -10.81 9.25
C TYR A 77 -10.28 -11.15 9.13
N LYS A 78 -11.05 -10.87 10.18
CA LYS A 78 -12.50 -11.15 10.21
C LYS A 78 -13.33 -9.94 10.58
N ASN A 79 -12.84 -9.10 11.47
CA ASN A 79 -13.56 -7.98 12.06
C ASN A 79 -12.98 -6.66 11.54
N ILE A 80 -13.80 -5.85 10.92
CA ILE A 80 -13.40 -4.57 10.34
C ILE A 80 -14.33 -3.48 10.85
N MET A 81 -13.76 -2.40 11.36
CA MET A 81 -14.50 -1.21 11.74
C MET A 81 -14.12 -0.06 10.81
N ILE A 82 -15.11 0.65 10.30
CA ILE A 82 -14.94 1.77 9.38
C ILE A 82 -15.52 3.02 10.05
N ALA A 83 -14.71 4.05 10.24
CA ALA A 83 -15.15 5.37 10.65
C ALA A 83 -15.45 6.22 9.42
N GLY A 84 -16.70 6.62 9.25
CA GLY A 84 -17.21 7.39 8.13
C GLY A 84 -17.93 6.56 7.08
N GLY A 85 -19.24 6.71 7.00
CA GLY A 85 -20.14 6.08 6.03
C GLY A 85 -20.29 6.84 4.71
N GLY A 86 -19.33 7.72 4.38
CA GLY A 86 -19.27 8.46 3.13
C GLY A 86 -19.18 7.57 1.89
N ARG A 87 -18.85 8.17 0.75
CA ARG A 87 -18.73 7.42 -0.53
C ARG A 87 -17.69 6.31 -0.48
N ILE A 88 -16.54 6.56 0.15
CA ILE A 88 -15.44 5.60 0.25
C ILE A 88 -15.81 4.50 1.24
N GLY A 89 -16.21 4.86 2.47
CA GLY A 89 -16.55 3.90 3.51
C GLY A 89 -17.68 2.96 3.09
N ARG A 90 -18.77 3.49 2.53
CA ARG A 90 -19.86 2.67 2.00
C ARG A 90 -19.42 1.69 0.91
N ARG A 91 -18.61 2.15 -0.06
CA ARG A 91 -18.11 1.26 -1.13
C ARG A 91 -17.18 0.18 -0.59
N LEU A 92 -16.34 0.54 0.38
CA LEU A 92 -15.47 -0.42 1.05
C LEU A 92 -16.29 -1.47 1.80
N ALA A 93 -17.26 -1.03 2.62
CA ALA A 93 -18.15 -1.92 3.36
C ALA A 93 -18.87 -2.89 2.42
N ASN A 94 -19.50 -2.40 1.37
CA ASN A 94 -20.20 -3.22 0.38
C ASN A 94 -19.30 -4.29 -0.28
N SER A 95 -18.03 -3.98 -0.49
CA SER A 95 -17.07 -4.95 -1.06
C SER A 95 -16.57 -5.98 -0.06
N LEU A 96 -16.67 -5.69 1.23
CA LEU A 96 -16.12 -6.51 2.30
C LEU A 96 -17.18 -7.34 3.05
N GLU A 97 -18.40 -6.85 3.19
CA GLU A 97 -19.44 -7.40 4.05
C GLU A 97 -19.88 -8.84 3.71
N SER A 98 -19.59 -9.32 2.49
CA SER A 98 -19.83 -10.70 2.12
C SER A 98 -18.82 -11.71 2.70
N LYS A 99 -17.66 -11.22 3.17
CA LYS A 99 -16.53 -12.05 3.63
C LYS A 99 -16.07 -11.73 5.04
N TYR A 100 -16.37 -10.53 5.52
CA TYR A 100 -15.91 -9.99 6.79
C TYR A 100 -17.08 -9.45 7.59
N ARG A 101 -16.94 -9.41 8.91
CA ARG A 101 -17.85 -8.69 9.80
C ARG A 101 -17.47 -7.22 9.78
N VAL A 102 -18.33 -6.40 9.22
CA VAL A 102 -18.09 -4.97 9.04
C VAL A 102 -18.98 -4.16 9.96
N LYS A 103 -18.38 -3.24 10.72
CA LYS A 103 -19.07 -2.19 11.47
C LYS A 103 -18.74 -0.84 10.85
N ILE A 104 -19.71 0.06 10.78
CA ILE A 104 -19.51 1.44 10.30
C ILE A 104 -19.98 2.39 11.40
N ILE A 105 -19.11 3.32 11.81
CA ILE A 105 -19.48 4.44 12.68
C ILE A 105 -19.71 5.65 11.77
N GLU A 106 -20.90 6.28 11.91
CA GLU A 106 -21.31 7.45 11.14
C GLU A 106 -22.01 8.44 12.06
N ALA A 107 -21.58 9.69 12.00
CA ALA A 107 -22.11 10.75 12.88
C ALA A 107 -23.46 11.32 12.40
N ASP A 108 -23.76 11.23 11.10
CA ASP A 108 -24.98 11.73 10.51
C ASP A 108 -26.07 10.65 10.55
N LYS A 109 -27.17 10.96 11.26
CA LYS A 109 -28.29 10.05 11.46
C LYS A 109 -29.01 9.68 10.14
N ASP A 110 -29.21 10.63 9.25
CA ASP A 110 -29.87 10.38 7.97
C ASP A 110 -28.98 9.53 7.08
N ARG A 111 -27.66 9.72 7.21
CA ARG A 111 -26.67 8.88 6.55
C ARG A 111 -26.68 7.46 7.09
N CYS A 112 -26.83 7.26 8.39
CA CYS A 112 -27.00 5.94 8.99
C CYS A 112 -28.21 5.20 8.42
N ILE A 113 -29.36 5.87 8.29
CA ILE A 113 -30.57 5.31 7.69
C ILE A 113 -30.31 4.88 6.25
N TYR A 114 -29.71 5.78 5.46
CA TYR A 114 -29.34 5.47 4.08
C TYR A 114 -28.39 4.26 3.96
N LEU A 115 -27.40 4.14 4.87
CA LEU A 115 -26.46 3.03 4.86
C LEU A 115 -27.14 1.70 5.18
N ASN A 116 -28.06 1.68 6.15
CA ASN A 116 -28.86 0.50 6.49
C ASN A 116 -29.72 0.01 5.31
N GLU A 117 -30.19 0.91 4.46
CA GLU A 117 -30.93 0.53 3.24
C GLU A 117 -30.03 -0.04 2.14
N LYS A 118 -28.75 0.33 2.11
CA LYS A 118 -27.81 0.01 1.02
C LYS A 118 -26.85 -1.13 1.30
N LEU A 119 -26.65 -1.46 2.56
CA LEU A 119 -25.74 -2.50 3.03
C LEU A 119 -26.54 -3.62 3.69
N GLY A 120 -26.22 -4.87 3.31
CA GLY A 120 -27.02 -6.02 3.74
C GLY A 120 -26.51 -6.69 5.01
N ASN A 121 -25.19 -6.65 5.26
CA ASN A 121 -24.56 -7.42 6.33
C ASN A 121 -23.66 -6.56 7.24
N SER A 122 -23.56 -5.26 6.98
CA SER A 122 -22.77 -4.34 7.80
C SER A 122 -23.60 -3.80 8.97
N LEU A 123 -23.02 -3.75 10.17
CA LEU A 123 -23.62 -3.08 11.32
C LEU A 123 -23.34 -1.57 11.25
N ILE A 124 -24.39 -0.77 11.30
CA ILE A 124 -24.27 0.69 11.26
C ILE A 124 -24.49 1.24 12.67
N LEU A 125 -23.52 2.00 13.14
CA LEU A 125 -23.47 2.63 14.45
C LEU A 125 -23.56 4.14 14.28
N HIS A 126 -24.54 4.77 14.92
CA HIS A 126 -24.65 6.22 14.93
C HIS A 126 -23.81 6.78 16.08
N GLY A 127 -22.78 7.56 15.76
CA GLY A 127 -21.90 8.16 16.76
C GLY A 127 -20.64 8.79 16.16
N ASP A 128 -19.79 9.33 17.04
CA ASP A 128 -18.50 9.92 16.68
C ASP A 128 -17.39 8.87 16.82
N SER A 129 -16.59 8.72 15.79
CA SER A 129 -15.44 7.79 15.80
C SER A 129 -14.28 8.22 16.70
N SER A 130 -14.32 9.42 17.27
CA SER A 130 -13.39 9.90 18.30
C SER A 130 -13.88 9.66 19.73
N ASP A 131 -15.07 9.10 19.89
CA ASP A 131 -15.62 8.74 21.19
C ASP A 131 -15.04 7.40 21.65
N SER A 132 -14.25 7.45 22.75
CA SER A 132 -13.60 6.27 23.32
C SER A 132 -14.59 5.28 23.92
N GLU A 133 -15.68 5.75 24.53
CA GLU A 133 -16.69 4.91 25.15
C GLU A 133 -17.41 4.08 24.07
N LEU A 134 -17.82 4.71 22.96
CA LEU A 134 -18.40 4.03 21.82
C LEU A 134 -17.46 2.97 21.23
N LEU A 135 -16.17 3.29 21.08
CA LEU A 135 -15.20 2.34 20.55
C LEU A 135 -15.00 1.13 21.45
N GLU A 136 -14.96 1.34 22.77
CA GLU A 136 -14.84 0.26 23.77
C GLU A 136 -16.11 -0.59 23.82
N GLU A 137 -17.31 0.01 23.88
CA GLU A 137 -18.60 -0.71 23.84
C GLU A 137 -18.72 -1.59 22.60
N GLU A 138 -18.20 -1.13 21.48
CA GLU A 138 -18.20 -1.86 20.21
C GLU A 138 -17.01 -2.81 20.04
N ASN A 139 -16.25 -3.05 21.12
CA ASN A 139 -15.14 -4.01 21.22
C ASN A 139 -14.04 -3.74 20.20
N ILE A 140 -13.51 -2.53 20.20
CA ILE A 140 -12.43 -2.10 19.28
C ILE A 140 -11.19 -2.98 19.39
N GLU A 141 -10.87 -3.53 20.57
CA GLU A 141 -9.73 -4.43 20.83
C GLU A 141 -9.83 -5.75 20.03
N ASN A 142 -11.04 -6.14 19.65
CA ASN A 142 -11.28 -7.33 18.85
C ASN A 142 -11.32 -7.04 17.33
N MET A 143 -11.12 -5.78 16.92
CA MET A 143 -11.06 -5.41 15.52
C MET A 143 -9.68 -5.72 14.93
N ASP A 144 -9.69 -6.44 13.82
CA ASP A 144 -8.48 -6.75 13.07
C ASP A 144 -8.01 -5.53 12.26
N LEU A 145 -8.96 -4.68 11.86
CA LEU A 145 -8.69 -3.49 11.07
C LEU A 145 -9.67 -2.37 11.44
N PHE A 146 -9.13 -1.18 11.72
CA PHE A 146 -9.89 0.05 11.83
C PHE A 146 -9.52 0.97 10.66
N CYS A 147 -10.52 1.49 9.95
CA CYS A 147 -10.35 2.35 8.78
C CYS A 147 -11.01 3.70 9.02
N ALA A 148 -10.26 4.77 9.21
CA ALA A 148 -10.78 6.12 9.28
C ALA A 148 -10.86 6.75 7.87
N LEU A 149 -12.09 6.90 7.37
CA LEU A 149 -12.39 7.28 5.98
C LEU A 149 -13.38 8.44 5.90
N THR A 150 -13.36 9.34 6.89
CA THR A 150 -14.18 10.55 6.87
C THR A 150 -13.60 11.60 5.90
N ASN A 151 -14.25 12.72 5.77
CA ASN A 151 -13.77 13.87 4.98
C ASN A 151 -12.85 14.83 5.77
N ASN A 152 -12.54 14.52 7.01
CA ASN A 152 -11.72 15.33 7.89
C ASN A 152 -10.42 14.58 8.23
N ASP A 153 -9.29 15.08 7.75
CA ASP A 153 -7.98 14.44 7.93
C ASP A 153 -7.57 14.38 9.41
N GLU A 154 -7.82 15.43 10.18
CA GLU A 154 -7.51 15.50 11.60
C GLU A 154 -8.31 14.44 12.39
N ALA A 155 -9.62 14.34 12.12
CA ALA A 155 -10.47 13.33 12.73
C ALA A 155 -10.03 11.91 12.35
N ASN A 156 -9.64 11.69 11.08
CA ASN A 156 -9.16 10.39 10.61
C ASN A 156 -7.88 9.96 11.34
N VAL A 157 -6.93 10.88 11.49
CA VAL A 157 -5.67 10.60 12.20
C VAL A 157 -5.94 10.31 13.68
N MET A 158 -6.68 11.20 14.35
CA MET A 158 -6.92 11.09 15.79
C MET A 158 -7.75 9.85 16.14
N SER A 159 -8.82 9.56 15.40
CA SER A 159 -9.61 8.34 15.63
C SER A 159 -8.81 7.06 15.33
N SER A 160 -7.92 7.08 14.33
CA SER A 160 -7.03 5.95 14.07
C SER A 160 -6.08 5.69 15.22
N LEU A 161 -5.43 6.74 15.74
CA LEU A 161 -4.51 6.63 16.88
C LEU A 161 -5.24 6.18 18.15
N LEU A 162 -6.44 6.71 18.40
CA LEU A 162 -7.30 6.29 19.51
C LEU A 162 -7.66 4.80 19.39
N ALA A 163 -8.12 4.36 18.22
CA ALA A 163 -8.43 2.96 17.97
C ALA A 163 -7.22 2.05 18.19
N LYS A 164 -6.02 2.49 17.78
CA LYS A 164 -4.76 1.77 18.02
C LYS A 164 -4.46 1.64 19.52
N LYS A 165 -4.60 2.75 20.25
CA LYS A 165 -4.39 2.81 21.70
C LYS A 165 -5.37 1.89 22.44
N LEU A 166 -6.61 1.80 21.98
CA LEU A 166 -7.66 0.93 22.53
C LEU A 166 -7.57 -0.53 22.08
N GLY A 167 -6.56 -0.89 21.28
CA GLY A 167 -6.25 -2.29 20.97
C GLY A 167 -6.59 -2.78 19.57
N ALA A 168 -7.05 -1.93 18.65
CA ALA A 168 -7.21 -2.33 17.25
C ALA A 168 -5.87 -2.85 16.69
N LYS A 169 -5.89 -4.00 16.00
CA LYS A 169 -4.65 -4.68 15.56
C LYS A 169 -3.93 -3.91 14.47
N LYS A 170 -4.68 -3.32 13.53
CA LYS A 170 -4.15 -2.46 12.48
C LYS A 170 -5.07 -1.29 12.25
N ILE A 171 -4.48 -0.16 11.89
CA ILE A 171 -5.20 1.07 11.58
C ILE A 171 -4.85 1.59 10.18
N VAL A 172 -5.87 2.10 9.51
CA VAL A 172 -5.78 2.76 8.20
C VAL A 172 -6.37 4.14 8.31
N SER A 173 -5.63 5.15 7.89
CA SER A 173 -6.12 6.53 7.87
C SER A 173 -6.09 7.10 6.45
N LEU A 174 -7.21 7.68 6.02
CA LEU A 174 -7.29 8.46 4.79
C LEU A 174 -6.87 9.88 5.09
N VAL A 175 -5.89 10.40 4.34
CA VAL A 175 -5.32 11.74 4.52
C VAL A 175 -5.13 12.40 3.17
N ASN A 176 -5.72 13.57 2.99
CA ASN A 176 -5.67 14.32 1.73
C ASN A 176 -4.55 15.36 1.74
N LYS A 177 -4.27 15.98 2.91
CA LYS A 177 -3.30 17.06 3.04
C LYS A 177 -1.88 16.52 3.16
N GLN A 178 -0.98 16.97 2.28
CA GLN A 178 0.41 16.50 2.23
C GLN A 178 1.16 16.70 3.55
N ASN A 179 0.96 17.84 4.21
CA ASN A 179 1.63 18.14 5.49
C ASN A 179 1.32 17.10 6.59
N TYR A 180 0.09 16.59 6.63
CA TYR A 180 -0.27 15.51 7.57
C TYR A 180 0.33 14.16 7.18
N LEU A 181 0.44 13.89 5.87
CA LEU A 181 1.10 12.67 5.39
C LEU A 181 2.56 12.61 5.84
N ASP A 182 3.25 13.74 5.78
CA ASP A 182 4.66 13.83 6.16
C ASP A 182 4.83 13.61 7.67
N LEU A 183 4.01 14.29 8.48
CA LEU A 183 4.02 14.13 9.93
C LEU A 183 3.74 12.71 10.40
N ILE A 184 2.73 12.05 9.82
CA ILE A 184 2.34 10.69 10.19
C ILE A 184 3.42 9.67 9.81
N LYS A 185 4.06 9.86 8.66
CA LYS A 185 5.10 8.95 8.18
C LYS A 185 6.38 9.01 9.01
N GLU A 186 6.72 10.18 9.54
CA GLU A 186 7.87 10.35 10.41
C GLU A 186 7.72 9.60 11.74
N ASN A 187 6.49 9.53 12.26
CA ASN A 187 6.23 8.94 13.58
C ASN A 187 5.85 7.44 13.52
N GLU A 188 5.61 6.87 12.33
CA GLU A 188 5.22 5.46 12.12
C GLU A 188 4.02 4.97 12.98
N GLU A 189 3.21 5.87 13.52
CA GLU A 189 2.13 5.53 14.43
C GLU A 189 0.92 4.92 13.72
N VAL A 190 0.68 5.31 12.46
CA VAL A 190 -0.39 4.77 11.61
C VAL A 190 0.16 3.67 10.72
N ASP A 191 -0.42 2.48 10.79
CA ASP A 191 0.06 1.30 10.04
C ASP A 191 -0.03 1.51 8.52
N ILE A 192 -1.12 2.13 8.05
CA ILE A 192 -1.35 2.40 6.61
C ILE A 192 -1.99 3.77 6.44
N THR A 193 -1.37 4.62 5.62
CA THR A 193 -1.94 5.91 5.22
C THR A 193 -2.32 5.88 3.74
N ILE A 194 -3.55 6.29 3.44
CA ILE A 194 -4.07 6.36 2.07
C ILE A 194 -4.17 7.82 1.66
N ALA A 195 -3.44 8.20 0.61
CA ALA A 195 -3.53 9.50 -0.03
C ALA A 195 -4.30 9.37 -1.36
N PRO A 196 -5.56 9.81 -1.44
CA PRO A 196 -6.35 9.71 -2.67
C PRO A 196 -5.72 10.43 -3.86
N THR A 197 -5.03 11.54 -3.61
CA THR A 197 -4.33 12.31 -4.63
C THR A 197 -3.23 11.49 -5.31
N ASP A 198 -2.42 10.75 -4.54
CA ASP A 198 -1.34 9.93 -5.09
C ASP A 198 -1.91 8.80 -5.97
N ILE A 199 -3.03 8.21 -5.52
CA ILE A 199 -3.74 7.19 -6.30
C ILE A 199 -4.29 7.78 -7.61
N ALA A 200 -4.90 8.97 -7.54
CA ALA A 200 -5.46 9.65 -8.71
C ALA A 200 -4.36 10.02 -9.73
N ILE A 201 -3.22 10.53 -9.27
CA ILE A 201 -2.05 10.83 -10.11
C ILE A 201 -1.60 9.56 -10.85
N GLY A 202 -1.45 8.45 -10.14
CA GLY A 202 -1.06 7.17 -10.75
C GLY A 202 -2.04 6.71 -11.85
N VAL A 203 -3.35 6.86 -11.63
CA VAL A 203 -4.38 6.54 -12.62
C VAL A 203 -4.33 7.47 -13.83
N VAL A 204 -4.15 8.78 -13.61
CA VAL A 204 -4.04 9.77 -14.69
C VAL A 204 -2.80 9.51 -15.53
N LEU A 205 -1.64 9.33 -14.90
CA LEU A 205 -0.40 9.02 -15.60
C LEU A 205 -0.51 7.76 -16.47
N LYS A 206 -1.15 6.71 -15.92
CA LYS A 206 -1.44 5.49 -16.68
C LYS A 206 -2.27 5.75 -17.93
N ASN A 207 -3.26 6.65 -17.88
CA ASN A 207 -4.13 6.95 -19.02
C ASN A 207 -3.51 7.93 -20.03
N LEU A 208 -2.59 8.78 -19.57
CA LEU A 208 -1.87 9.73 -20.44
C LEU A 208 -0.70 9.07 -21.17
N SER A 209 -0.11 8.05 -20.58
CA SER A 209 0.98 7.30 -21.21
C SER A 209 0.46 6.53 -22.42
N LYS A 210 1.17 6.66 -23.55
CA LYS A 210 0.80 6.04 -24.83
C LYS A 210 0.49 4.54 -24.66
N LYS A 211 -0.31 3.98 -25.58
CA LYS A 211 -0.90 2.62 -25.62
C LYS A 211 -0.03 1.42 -25.20
N GLU A 212 1.24 1.60 -24.91
CA GLU A 212 2.19 0.54 -24.55
C GLU A 212 2.43 0.39 -23.03
N LEU A 213 2.02 1.37 -22.25
CA LEU A 213 2.11 1.30 -20.77
C LEU A 213 0.93 0.51 -20.20
N VAL A 214 1.22 -0.63 -19.60
CA VAL A 214 0.22 -1.45 -18.91
C VAL A 214 -0.04 -0.89 -17.50
N THR A 215 1.03 -0.55 -16.78
CA THR A 215 0.93 -0.05 -15.41
C THR A 215 2.17 0.78 -15.06
N ALA A 216 1.98 1.88 -14.36
CA ALA A 216 3.05 2.63 -13.71
C ALA A 216 2.80 2.65 -12.20
N HIS A 217 3.82 2.31 -11.42
CA HIS A 217 3.79 2.37 -9.96
C HIS A 217 4.87 3.34 -9.49
N SER A 218 4.44 4.43 -8.88
CA SER A 218 5.37 5.34 -8.22
C SER A 218 5.94 4.65 -6.97
N LEU A 219 7.27 4.63 -6.88
CA LEU A 219 8.01 4.15 -5.73
C LEU A 219 8.47 5.37 -4.93
N LYS A 220 8.32 5.30 -3.62
CA LYS A 220 8.79 6.33 -2.70
C LYS A 220 8.54 7.77 -3.22
N ARG A 221 7.26 8.15 -3.33
CA ARG A 221 6.83 9.53 -3.69
C ARG A 221 7.43 10.09 -5.00
N GLY A 222 7.61 9.23 -6.01
CA GLY A 222 8.14 9.68 -7.31
C GLY A 222 9.67 9.76 -7.39
N GLN A 223 10.41 9.25 -6.40
CA GLN A 223 11.87 9.12 -6.51
C GLN A 223 12.27 8.07 -7.56
N ALA A 224 11.43 7.07 -7.78
CA ALA A 224 11.53 6.13 -8.87
C ALA A 224 10.13 5.66 -9.31
N GLU A 225 10.06 5.12 -10.51
CA GLU A 225 8.83 4.54 -11.06
C GLU A 225 9.12 3.12 -11.55
N ALA A 226 8.24 2.18 -11.19
CA ALA A 226 8.21 0.87 -11.81
C ALA A 226 7.16 0.88 -12.93
N ILE A 227 7.61 0.68 -14.15
CA ILE A 227 6.78 0.74 -15.34
C ILE A 227 6.66 -0.65 -15.94
N GLU A 228 5.43 -1.11 -16.16
CA GLU A 228 5.12 -2.32 -16.90
C GLU A 228 4.75 -1.95 -18.33
N ILE A 229 5.53 -2.44 -19.30
CA ILE A 229 5.31 -2.20 -20.73
C ILE A 229 5.11 -3.52 -21.47
N VAL A 230 4.36 -3.48 -22.56
CA VAL A 230 4.29 -4.60 -23.51
C VAL A 230 5.36 -4.38 -24.59
N ALA A 231 6.36 -5.25 -24.60
CA ALA A 231 7.35 -5.27 -25.65
C ALA A 231 6.71 -5.73 -26.97
N LYS A 232 6.81 -4.92 -28.02
CA LYS A 232 6.35 -5.25 -29.36
C LYS A 232 7.54 -5.40 -30.29
N THR A 233 7.44 -6.33 -31.24
CA THR A 233 8.37 -6.44 -32.34
C THR A 233 8.29 -5.17 -33.20
N SER A 234 9.39 -4.49 -33.36
CA SER A 234 9.52 -3.34 -34.27
C SER A 234 10.75 -3.55 -35.14
N ASP A 235 10.75 -2.96 -36.33
CA ASP A 235 11.90 -2.99 -37.27
C ASP A 235 13.08 -2.10 -36.79
N ASN A 236 12.99 -1.54 -35.60
CA ASN A 236 14.03 -0.72 -34.99
C ASN A 236 15.17 -1.63 -34.45
N PRO A 237 16.45 -1.32 -34.70
CA PRO A 237 17.61 -2.04 -34.15
C PRO A 237 17.66 -2.06 -32.62
N GLU A 238 16.90 -1.18 -31.94
CA GLU A 238 16.72 -1.17 -30.48
C GLU A 238 15.66 -2.17 -29.98
N ASN A 239 15.14 -3.04 -30.86
CA ASN A 239 14.13 -4.03 -30.49
C ASN A 239 14.63 -4.89 -29.33
N ILE A 240 13.88 -4.90 -28.21
CA ILE A 240 14.20 -5.66 -27.01
C ILE A 240 13.58 -7.08 -27.02
N VAL A 241 12.68 -7.36 -27.97
CA VAL A 241 12.02 -8.66 -28.07
C VAL A 241 13.02 -9.71 -28.53
N GLY A 242 13.14 -10.79 -27.76
CA GLY A 242 14.06 -11.89 -28.04
C GLY A 242 15.49 -11.70 -27.50
N LYS A 243 15.80 -10.55 -26.87
CA LYS A 243 17.08 -10.33 -26.18
C LYS A 243 17.02 -10.84 -24.75
N GLU A 244 18.14 -11.28 -24.21
CA GLU A 244 18.27 -11.57 -22.78
C GLU A 244 18.16 -10.27 -21.97
N ILE A 245 17.53 -10.34 -20.79
CA ILE A 245 17.30 -9.16 -19.94
C ILE A 245 18.63 -8.49 -19.54
N GLY A 246 19.72 -9.30 -19.38
CA GLY A 246 21.05 -8.81 -19.11
C GLY A 246 21.64 -7.90 -20.21
N ASP A 247 21.24 -8.12 -21.43
CA ASP A 247 21.71 -7.36 -22.60
C ASP A 247 20.94 -6.07 -22.85
N ILE A 248 19.80 -5.87 -22.15
CA ILE A 248 18.93 -4.70 -22.30
C ILE A 248 19.35 -3.53 -21.39
N ILE A 249 20.29 -3.75 -20.49
CA ILE A 249 20.66 -2.87 -19.35
C ILE A 249 21.09 -1.46 -19.77
N THR A 250 21.55 -1.25 -20.97
CA THR A 250 22.14 0.02 -21.39
C THR A 250 21.13 1.16 -21.61
N CYS A 251 19.85 0.88 -21.81
CA CYS A 251 18.85 1.90 -22.13
C CYS A 251 17.91 2.28 -20.97
N LEU A 252 17.76 1.45 -19.94
CA LEU A 252 16.75 1.66 -18.89
C LEU A 252 17.29 2.30 -17.60
N LEU A 253 18.60 2.50 -17.49
CA LEU A 253 19.26 3.12 -16.35
C LEU A 253 19.76 4.54 -16.61
N TYR A 254 19.17 5.27 -17.56
CA TYR A 254 19.47 6.67 -17.70
C TYR A 254 18.73 7.46 -16.60
N THR A 255 19.37 7.59 -15.45
CA THR A 255 19.03 8.63 -14.49
C THR A 255 19.50 9.95 -15.09
N SER A 256 18.58 10.71 -15.67
CA SER A 256 18.86 12.10 -15.99
C SER A 256 19.27 12.82 -14.70
N PRO A 257 20.47 13.42 -14.65
CA PRO A 257 20.87 14.16 -13.45
C PRO A 257 19.83 15.25 -13.18
N SER A 258 19.34 15.30 -11.95
CA SER A 258 18.40 16.32 -11.49
C SER A 258 18.99 17.71 -11.78
N PRO A 259 18.20 18.72 -12.18
CA PRO A 259 18.67 20.11 -12.31
C PRO A 259 19.35 20.67 -11.06
N ARG A 260 19.19 20.01 -9.89
CA ARG A 260 19.90 20.35 -8.64
C ARG A 260 21.36 19.90 -8.62
N ASP A 261 21.71 18.83 -9.34
CA ASP A 261 23.07 18.28 -9.35
C ASP A 261 24.00 19.10 -10.27
N GLN A 262 23.46 19.94 -11.14
CA GLN A 262 24.22 20.81 -12.04
C GLN A 262 24.71 22.12 -11.37
N ARG A 263 24.34 22.43 -10.10
CA ARG A 263 24.75 23.65 -9.42
C ARG A 263 26.05 23.53 -8.62
N GLY A 264 26.70 22.38 -8.60
CA GLY A 264 27.94 22.11 -7.86
C GLY A 264 29.24 22.17 -8.69
N ALA A 265 29.16 22.47 -9.99
CA ALA A 265 30.34 22.56 -10.86
C ALA A 265 30.52 24.01 -11.33
N ARG A 266 31.08 24.87 -10.46
CA ARG A 266 31.81 26.10 -10.78
C ARG A 266 32.91 26.31 -9.78
#